data_3840041a41963d9689e8e1c55109b874
#
_entry.id   3840041a41963d9689e8e1c55109b874
#
_cell.length_a   1.000
_cell.length_b   1.000
_cell.length_c   1.000
_cell.angle_alpha   90.00
_cell.angle_beta   90.00
_cell.angle_gamma   90.00
#
_symmetry.space_group_name_H-M   'P 1'
#
loop_
_entity.id
_entity.type
_entity.pdbx_description
1 polymer ?
#
loop_
_entity_poly.entity_id
_entity_poly.type
_entity_poly.pdbx_seq_one_letter_code
_entity_poly.pdbx_strand_id
1 'polypeptide(L)'
;MSKKVTLVHSPEYANWFFSDDHPTQGRRFINGYNLIASDQRILEPRLATTAELARVHSAGYINEVTSEHRSSEWSGAREDLARFAALFAGGTLVALEALLKEDADVAIHLPAAKHHAQYDHSSGFCVFNDFAIAADIATKDHGLKVAIIDIDAHHGDGVENLTRDNPNVLTFSIHEQGIFPGTGNADVPENNVFNFPLNAATTGLGDSALLAGINRFIPIARAFQPDLLFITSGADGLADDPLTHLQYTVGGYAEAARELAKAFAYTPKLMGGAGGYLPDSGTPEVWAAVAGELSR
;
A
#
# COMPACT_ATOMS: atom_id res chain seq x y z
N MET A 1 -6.73 -17.68 19.81
CA MET A 1 -7.12 -18.26 18.50
C MET A 1 -6.11 -17.77 17.47
N SER A 2 -5.73 -18.61 16.51
CA SER A 2 -4.92 -18.14 15.38
C SER A 2 -5.73 -17.15 14.54
N LYS A 3 -5.08 -16.10 14.02
CA LYS A 3 -5.76 -15.12 13.13
C LYS A 3 -6.16 -15.80 11.82
N LYS A 4 -7.30 -15.39 11.28
CA LYS A 4 -7.72 -15.74 9.93
C LYS A 4 -6.96 -14.87 8.95
N VAL A 5 -6.11 -15.45 8.13
CA VAL A 5 -5.32 -14.73 7.13
C VAL A 5 -5.81 -15.09 5.73
N THR A 6 -5.98 -14.08 4.88
CA THR A 6 -6.39 -14.25 3.50
C THR A 6 -5.41 -13.52 2.58
N LEU A 7 -5.02 -14.16 1.49
CA LEU A 7 -4.17 -13.61 0.46
C LEU A 7 -4.93 -13.51 -0.86
N VAL A 8 -5.04 -12.30 -1.42
CA VAL A 8 -5.60 -12.11 -2.76
C VAL A 8 -4.49 -12.24 -3.78
N HIS A 9 -4.63 -13.16 -4.73
CA HIS A 9 -3.60 -13.45 -5.70
C HIS A 9 -4.15 -13.96 -7.03
N SER A 10 -3.44 -13.66 -8.12
CA SER A 10 -3.59 -14.29 -9.42
C SER A 10 -2.23 -14.55 -10.04
N PRO A 11 -2.00 -15.73 -10.66
CA PRO A 11 -0.77 -16.02 -11.39
C PRO A 11 -0.50 -15.02 -12.54
N GLU A 12 -1.54 -14.41 -13.08
CA GLU A 12 -1.41 -13.43 -14.16
C GLU A 12 -0.70 -12.15 -13.74
N TYR A 13 -0.56 -11.86 -12.44
CA TYR A 13 0.22 -10.72 -11.93
C TYR A 13 1.68 -10.72 -12.39
N ALA A 14 2.24 -11.89 -12.77
CA ALA A 14 3.55 -12.00 -13.40
C ALA A 14 3.67 -11.16 -14.68
N ASN A 15 2.55 -10.92 -15.36
CA ASN A 15 2.49 -10.20 -16.65
C ASN A 15 2.40 -8.66 -16.47
N TRP A 16 2.43 -8.15 -15.24
CA TRP A 16 2.60 -6.73 -14.99
C TRP A 16 4.01 -6.31 -15.40
N PHE A 17 4.13 -5.80 -16.61
CA PHE A 17 5.41 -5.61 -17.26
C PHE A 17 5.38 -4.39 -18.18
N PHE A 18 6.15 -3.37 -17.87
CA PHE A 18 6.28 -2.16 -18.69
C PHE A 18 7.34 -2.35 -19.79
N SER A 19 8.56 -2.79 -19.40
CA SER A 19 9.70 -3.13 -20.26
C SER A 19 10.73 -3.90 -19.44
N ASP A 20 11.75 -4.47 -20.13
CA ASP A 20 12.83 -5.23 -19.47
C ASP A 20 13.60 -4.41 -18.43
N ASP A 21 13.84 -3.14 -18.73
CA ASP A 21 14.62 -2.22 -17.88
C ASP A 21 13.77 -1.48 -16.86
N HIS A 22 12.45 -1.68 -16.84
CA HIS A 22 11.59 -0.98 -15.90
C HIS A 22 11.74 -1.56 -14.49
N PRO A 23 11.91 -0.73 -13.43
CA PRO A 23 12.14 -1.21 -12.06
C PRO A 23 10.97 -2.05 -11.53
N THR A 24 9.73 -1.71 -11.89
CA THR A 24 8.55 -2.48 -11.47
C THR A 24 8.38 -3.74 -12.34
N GLN A 25 8.54 -4.90 -11.70
CA GLN A 25 8.44 -6.21 -12.33
C GLN A 25 7.37 -7.07 -11.67
N GLY A 26 6.43 -7.63 -12.46
CA GLY A 26 5.31 -8.45 -11.95
C GLY A 26 5.75 -9.73 -11.24
N ARG A 27 6.93 -10.29 -11.60
CA ARG A 27 7.47 -11.48 -10.93
C ARG A 27 7.68 -11.31 -9.42
N ARG A 28 7.85 -10.08 -8.91
CA ARG A 28 7.93 -9.81 -7.47
C ARG A 28 6.69 -10.27 -6.72
N PHE A 29 5.50 -10.15 -7.33
CA PHE A 29 4.25 -10.59 -6.73
C PHE A 29 4.16 -12.12 -6.62
N ILE A 30 4.67 -12.84 -7.64
CA ILE A 30 4.72 -14.29 -7.62
C ILE A 30 5.73 -14.79 -6.58
N ASN A 31 6.91 -14.16 -6.53
CA ASN A 31 7.93 -14.53 -5.55
C ASN A 31 7.45 -14.25 -4.12
N GLY A 32 6.80 -13.13 -3.86
CA GLY A 32 6.18 -12.83 -2.57
C GLY A 32 5.06 -13.81 -2.20
N TYR A 33 4.19 -14.14 -3.16
CA TYR A 33 3.16 -15.15 -2.98
C TYR A 33 3.75 -16.49 -2.55
N ASN A 34 4.78 -16.97 -3.22
CA ASN A 34 5.42 -18.26 -2.92
C ASN A 34 6.01 -18.34 -1.50
N LEU A 35 6.42 -17.21 -0.92
CA LEU A 35 6.93 -17.16 0.45
C LEU A 35 5.83 -17.07 1.51
N ILE A 36 4.63 -16.58 1.15
CA ILE A 36 3.54 -16.29 2.10
C ILE A 36 2.48 -17.39 2.10
N ALA A 37 2.19 -18.03 0.97
CA ALA A 37 0.95 -18.73 0.68
C ALA A 37 0.77 -20.11 1.35
N SER A 38 1.77 -20.65 2.07
CA SER A 38 1.81 -22.07 2.46
C SER A 38 0.57 -22.59 3.19
N ASP A 39 -0.15 -21.75 3.96
CA ASP A 39 -1.32 -22.17 4.75
C ASP A 39 -2.45 -21.11 4.73
N GLN A 40 -2.45 -20.21 3.76
CA GLN A 40 -3.39 -19.10 3.70
C GLN A 40 -4.60 -19.41 2.81
N ARG A 41 -5.75 -18.84 3.16
CA ARG A 41 -6.90 -18.82 2.24
C ARG A 41 -6.59 -17.91 1.07
N ILE A 42 -6.66 -18.43 -0.15
CA ILE A 42 -6.43 -17.67 -1.36
C ILE A 42 -7.76 -17.22 -1.96
N LEU A 43 -7.85 -15.94 -2.30
CA LEU A 43 -8.98 -15.35 -3.03
C LEU A 43 -8.52 -14.85 -4.39
N GLU A 44 -9.37 -15.02 -5.38
CA GLU A 44 -9.16 -14.50 -6.74
C GLU A 44 -9.49 -13.00 -6.78
N PRO A 45 -8.67 -12.16 -7.43
CA PRO A 45 -9.02 -10.78 -7.68
C PRO A 45 -10.12 -10.67 -8.73
N ARG A 46 -10.83 -9.56 -8.73
CA ARG A 46 -11.74 -9.14 -9.80
C ARG A 46 -11.35 -7.78 -10.36
N LEU A 47 -11.84 -7.41 -11.49
CA LEU A 47 -11.69 -6.03 -11.97
C LEU A 47 -12.49 -5.08 -11.08
N ALA A 48 -11.92 -3.92 -10.77
CA ALA A 48 -12.69 -2.82 -10.20
C ALA A 48 -13.69 -2.31 -11.25
N THR A 49 -14.91 -2.00 -10.83
CA THR A 49 -15.92 -1.37 -11.68
C THR A 49 -15.63 0.12 -11.86
N THR A 50 -16.15 0.72 -12.94
CA THR A 50 -16.07 2.18 -13.15
C THR A 50 -16.65 2.96 -11.95
N ALA A 51 -17.73 2.45 -11.33
CA ALA A 51 -18.34 3.10 -10.17
C ALA A 51 -17.42 3.09 -8.94
N GLU A 52 -16.65 2.00 -8.72
CA GLU A 52 -15.68 1.91 -7.65
C GLU A 52 -14.49 2.86 -7.91
N LEU A 53 -13.96 2.90 -9.13
CA LEU A 53 -12.89 3.81 -9.50
C LEU A 53 -13.32 5.29 -9.36
N ALA A 54 -14.58 5.60 -9.74
CA ALA A 54 -15.14 6.96 -9.68
C ALA A 54 -15.34 7.50 -8.25
N ARG A 55 -15.11 6.68 -7.23
CA ARG A 55 -15.16 7.16 -5.84
C ARG A 55 -14.07 8.18 -5.51
N VAL A 56 -12.90 8.03 -6.15
CA VAL A 56 -11.74 8.89 -5.89
C VAL A 56 -11.03 9.39 -7.16
N HIS A 57 -11.45 8.95 -8.34
CA HIS A 57 -10.86 9.36 -9.61
C HIS A 57 -11.89 10.04 -10.53
N SER A 58 -11.42 10.96 -11.37
CA SER A 58 -12.26 11.65 -12.34
C SER A 58 -12.74 10.72 -13.45
N ALA A 59 -13.94 10.97 -13.96
CA ALA A 59 -14.50 10.17 -15.06
C ALA A 59 -13.64 10.26 -16.34
N GLY A 60 -13.02 11.41 -16.61
CA GLY A 60 -12.11 11.59 -17.75
C GLY A 60 -10.88 10.70 -17.65
N TYR A 61 -10.24 10.68 -16.48
CA TYR A 61 -9.07 9.84 -16.23
C TYR A 61 -9.40 8.33 -16.27
N ILE A 62 -10.53 7.94 -15.67
CA ILE A 62 -10.99 6.54 -15.75
C ILE A 62 -11.18 6.13 -17.22
N ASN A 63 -11.82 6.98 -18.05
CA ASN A 63 -12.00 6.69 -19.47
C ASN A 63 -10.65 6.60 -20.21
N GLU A 64 -9.71 7.51 -19.94
CA GLU A 64 -8.37 7.47 -20.52
C GLU A 64 -7.68 6.14 -20.27
N VAL A 65 -7.73 5.63 -19.02
CA VAL A 65 -7.10 4.36 -18.68
C VAL A 65 -7.90 3.16 -19.20
N THR A 66 -9.21 3.10 -18.93
CA THR A 66 -9.98 1.86 -19.13
C THR A 66 -10.51 1.69 -20.56
N SER A 67 -10.69 2.78 -21.32
CA SER A 67 -11.24 2.75 -22.68
C SER A 67 -10.21 3.12 -23.75
N GLU A 68 -9.34 4.11 -23.47
CA GLU A 68 -8.28 4.51 -24.40
C GLU A 68 -6.98 3.76 -24.13
N HIS A 69 -6.88 3.04 -23.01
CA HIS A 69 -5.73 2.25 -22.56
C HIS A 69 -4.44 3.06 -22.41
N ARG A 70 -4.58 4.33 -22.00
CA ARG A 70 -3.48 5.30 -21.86
C ARG A 70 -3.25 5.66 -20.40
N SER A 71 -2.01 6.02 -20.09
CA SER A 71 -1.57 6.54 -18.79
C SER A 71 -0.24 7.25 -18.99
N SER A 72 0.13 8.17 -18.11
CA SER A 72 1.46 8.77 -18.08
C SER A 72 2.57 7.76 -17.75
N GLU A 73 2.22 6.59 -17.19
CA GLU A 73 3.19 5.56 -16.79
C GLU A 73 3.69 4.70 -17.95
N TRP A 74 3.04 4.74 -19.13
CA TRP A 74 3.47 3.96 -20.31
C TRP A 74 3.25 4.67 -21.62
N SER A 75 3.97 4.26 -22.65
CA SER A 75 3.84 4.82 -23.98
C SER A 75 2.75 4.15 -24.80
N GLY A 76 1.94 4.95 -25.50
CA GLY A 76 0.88 4.46 -26.38
C GLY A 76 -0.30 3.86 -25.65
N ALA A 77 -1.11 3.06 -26.34
CA ALA A 77 -2.21 2.33 -25.75
C ALA A 77 -1.76 0.93 -25.33
N ARG A 78 -1.96 0.57 -24.06
CA ARG A 78 -1.59 -0.71 -23.47
C ARG A 78 -2.78 -1.32 -22.75
N GLU A 79 -3.61 -2.09 -23.46
CA GLU A 79 -4.80 -2.75 -22.90
C GLU A 79 -4.46 -3.68 -21.73
N ASP A 80 -3.32 -4.39 -21.83
CA ASP A 80 -2.80 -5.27 -20.80
C ASP A 80 -2.54 -4.53 -19.48
N LEU A 81 -1.81 -3.41 -19.53
CA LEU A 81 -1.50 -2.62 -18.33
C LEU A 81 -2.74 -1.92 -17.76
N ALA A 82 -3.62 -1.40 -18.62
CA ALA A 82 -4.88 -0.81 -18.20
C ALA A 82 -5.78 -1.83 -17.48
N ARG A 83 -5.85 -3.06 -18.00
CA ARG A 83 -6.58 -4.15 -17.35
C ARG A 83 -5.98 -4.50 -15.99
N PHE A 84 -4.64 -4.60 -15.89
CA PHE A 84 -3.99 -4.86 -14.60
C PHE A 84 -4.22 -3.75 -13.58
N ALA A 85 -4.24 -2.48 -14.00
CA ALA A 85 -4.54 -1.39 -13.09
C ALA A 85 -5.92 -1.54 -12.43
N ALA A 86 -6.95 -1.90 -13.21
CA ALA A 86 -8.28 -2.19 -12.69
C ALA A 86 -8.32 -3.48 -11.86
N LEU A 87 -7.52 -4.49 -12.22
CA LEU A 87 -7.43 -5.75 -11.49
C LEU A 87 -6.77 -5.56 -10.12
N PHE A 88 -5.75 -4.71 -10.02
CA PHE A 88 -5.10 -4.38 -8.74
C PHE A 88 -6.07 -3.65 -7.81
N ALA A 89 -6.78 -2.65 -8.30
CA ALA A 89 -7.79 -1.96 -7.50
C ALA A 89 -8.89 -2.94 -7.04
N GLY A 90 -9.42 -3.76 -7.94
CA GLY A 90 -10.45 -4.75 -7.61
C GLY A 90 -9.96 -5.85 -6.67
N GLY A 91 -8.69 -6.27 -6.77
CA GLY A 91 -8.08 -7.22 -5.82
C GLY A 91 -8.01 -6.66 -4.40
N THR A 92 -7.67 -5.38 -4.26
CA THR A 92 -7.71 -4.69 -2.96
C THR A 92 -9.13 -4.64 -2.39
N LEU A 93 -10.14 -4.44 -3.24
CA LEU A 93 -11.54 -4.46 -2.79
C LEU A 93 -12.00 -5.87 -2.36
N VAL A 94 -11.52 -6.93 -3.02
CA VAL A 94 -11.74 -8.32 -2.55
C VAL A 94 -11.12 -8.54 -1.17
N ALA A 95 -9.92 -8.00 -0.92
CA ALA A 95 -9.27 -8.06 0.38
C ALA A 95 -10.07 -7.28 1.45
N LEU A 96 -10.55 -6.07 1.13
CA LEU A 96 -11.42 -5.29 2.00
C LEU A 96 -12.72 -6.03 2.32
N GLU A 97 -13.38 -6.61 1.30
CA GLU A 97 -14.62 -7.38 1.49
C GLU A 97 -14.45 -8.56 2.47
N ALA A 98 -13.28 -9.24 2.44
CA ALA A 98 -13.00 -10.32 3.38
C ALA A 98 -12.89 -9.81 4.82
N LEU A 99 -12.33 -8.63 5.05
CA LEU A 99 -12.29 -8.00 6.37
C LEU A 99 -13.69 -7.54 6.83
N LEU A 100 -14.45 -6.89 5.96
CA LEU A 100 -15.81 -6.39 6.28
C LEU A 100 -16.81 -7.51 6.60
N LYS A 101 -16.62 -8.70 6.01
CA LYS A 101 -17.42 -9.91 6.29
C LYS A 101 -16.92 -10.71 7.50
N GLU A 102 -15.87 -10.24 8.18
CA GLU A 102 -15.18 -10.96 9.27
C GLU A 102 -14.65 -12.34 8.85
N ASP A 103 -14.44 -12.53 7.55
CA ASP A 103 -13.85 -13.74 6.96
C ASP A 103 -12.32 -13.78 7.15
N ALA A 104 -11.70 -12.62 7.40
CA ALA A 104 -10.29 -12.45 7.68
C ALA A 104 -10.05 -11.44 8.81
N ASP A 105 -8.98 -11.66 9.59
CA ASP A 105 -8.40 -10.68 10.53
C ASP A 105 -7.25 -9.91 9.86
N VAL A 106 -6.59 -10.56 8.89
CA VAL A 106 -5.53 -9.97 8.06
C VAL A 106 -5.78 -10.35 6.61
N ALA A 107 -5.92 -9.35 5.75
CA ALA A 107 -6.01 -9.53 4.31
C ALA A 107 -4.77 -8.94 3.63
N ILE A 108 -4.15 -9.70 2.73
CA ILE A 108 -2.91 -9.35 2.05
C ILE A 108 -3.18 -9.29 0.55
N HIS A 109 -2.76 -8.20 -0.09
CA HIS A 109 -2.78 -8.06 -1.54
C HIS A 109 -1.49 -7.39 -2.02
N LEU A 110 -0.54 -8.17 -2.53
CA LEU A 110 0.80 -7.67 -2.85
C LEU A 110 0.83 -6.57 -3.93
N PRO A 111 -0.03 -6.59 -4.98
CA PRO A 111 -0.13 -5.47 -5.92
C PRO A 111 -0.75 -4.19 -5.37
N ALA A 112 -1.35 -4.22 -4.18
CA ALA A 112 -2.04 -3.09 -3.56
C ALA A 112 -1.11 -1.96 -3.11
N ALA A 113 -1.75 -0.91 -2.58
CA ALA A 113 -1.14 0.32 -2.10
C ALA A 113 -0.48 1.13 -3.23
N LYS A 114 -1.29 1.48 -4.23
CA LYS A 114 -0.91 2.37 -5.33
C LYS A 114 -1.02 3.83 -4.88
N HIS A 115 -0.19 4.19 -3.92
CA HIS A 115 -0.30 5.35 -3.06
C HIS A 115 0.01 6.70 -3.73
N HIS A 116 0.60 6.70 -4.95
CA HIS A 116 0.89 7.93 -5.69
C HIS A 116 -0.18 8.34 -6.69
N ALA A 117 -1.11 7.43 -7.08
CA ALA A 117 -2.14 7.75 -8.05
C ALA A 117 -3.02 8.90 -7.56
N GLN A 118 -3.23 9.91 -8.42
CA GLN A 118 -3.94 11.14 -8.13
C GLN A 118 -5.39 11.09 -8.65
N TYR A 119 -6.16 12.15 -8.40
CA TYR A 119 -7.56 12.25 -8.83
C TYR A 119 -7.75 12.08 -10.34
N ASP A 120 -6.86 12.64 -11.13
CA ASP A 120 -6.99 12.78 -12.59
C ASP A 120 -5.75 12.34 -13.38
N HIS A 121 -4.77 11.70 -12.73
CA HIS A 121 -3.59 11.17 -13.40
C HIS A 121 -2.88 10.08 -12.58
N SER A 122 -2.12 9.25 -13.29
CA SER A 122 -1.18 8.28 -12.70
C SER A 122 0.14 8.95 -12.32
N SER A 123 0.83 8.41 -11.34
CA SER A 123 2.10 8.90 -10.85
C SER A 123 2.86 7.79 -10.13
N GLY A 124 4.19 7.77 -10.21
CA GLY A 124 5.04 6.85 -9.45
C GLY A 124 4.69 5.39 -9.62
N PHE A 125 4.46 4.94 -10.85
CA PHE A 125 4.02 3.58 -11.21
C PHE A 125 2.65 3.19 -10.65
N CYS A 126 1.89 4.14 -10.12
CA CYS A 126 0.56 3.96 -9.56
C CYS A 126 -0.50 4.53 -10.50
N VAL A 127 -1.46 3.70 -10.91
CA VAL A 127 -2.50 4.09 -11.87
C VAL A 127 -3.80 4.43 -11.15
N PHE A 128 -4.36 3.52 -10.36
CA PHE A 128 -5.54 3.79 -9.53
C PHE A 128 -5.19 3.65 -8.07
N ASN A 129 -5.64 4.58 -7.24
CA ASN A 129 -5.36 4.60 -5.80
C ASN A 129 -6.33 3.67 -5.06
N ASP A 130 -5.98 2.42 -5.02
CA ASP A 130 -6.78 1.35 -4.47
C ASP A 130 -7.03 1.50 -2.95
N PHE A 131 -6.05 2.02 -2.19
CA PHE A 131 -6.24 2.28 -0.76
C PHE A 131 -7.17 3.46 -0.49
N ALA A 132 -7.12 4.50 -1.31
CA ALA A 132 -8.08 5.60 -1.20
C ALA A 132 -9.50 5.15 -1.57
N ILE A 133 -9.67 4.30 -2.61
CA ILE A 133 -10.96 3.70 -2.97
C ILE A 133 -11.48 2.83 -1.81
N ALA A 134 -10.64 1.95 -1.27
CA ALA A 134 -11.00 1.06 -0.17
C ALA A 134 -11.37 1.84 1.12
N ALA A 135 -10.63 2.90 1.43
CA ALA A 135 -10.92 3.78 2.56
C ALA A 135 -12.23 4.55 2.38
N ASP A 136 -12.50 5.03 1.16
CA ASP A 136 -13.76 5.70 0.85
C ASP A 136 -14.98 4.75 1.02
N ILE A 137 -14.89 3.51 0.56
CA ILE A 137 -15.91 2.48 0.77
C ILE A 137 -16.09 2.18 2.26
N ALA A 138 -15.01 1.89 2.98
CA ALA A 138 -15.07 1.55 4.40
C ALA A 138 -15.71 2.68 5.24
N THR A 139 -15.37 3.92 4.92
CA THR A 139 -15.85 5.07 5.70
C THR A 139 -17.26 5.50 5.30
N LYS A 140 -17.56 5.64 4.01
CA LYS A 140 -18.84 6.18 3.55
C LYS A 140 -19.96 5.14 3.52
N ASP A 141 -19.65 3.89 3.15
CA ASP A 141 -20.69 2.85 3.02
C ASP A 141 -20.88 2.06 4.31
N HIS A 142 -19.83 1.94 5.15
CA HIS A 142 -19.85 1.16 6.39
C HIS A 142 -19.71 2.00 7.66
N GLY A 143 -19.41 3.30 7.56
CA GLY A 143 -19.27 4.20 8.72
C GLY A 143 -18.04 3.94 9.58
N LEU A 144 -17.05 3.23 9.05
CA LEU A 144 -15.85 2.83 9.77
C LEU A 144 -14.78 3.94 9.76
N LYS A 145 -13.84 3.87 10.71
CA LYS A 145 -12.62 4.67 10.74
C LYS A 145 -11.45 3.86 10.21
N VAL A 146 -10.68 4.44 9.30
CA VAL A 146 -9.52 3.79 8.67
C VAL A 146 -8.25 4.56 9.02
N ALA A 147 -7.27 3.89 9.61
CA ALA A 147 -5.90 4.43 9.69
C ALA A 147 -5.04 3.77 8.60
N ILE A 148 -4.29 4.59 7.88
CA ILE A 148 -3.36 4.16 6.84
C ILE A 148 -1.95 4.51 7.31
N ILE A 149 -1.13 3.49 7.57
CA ILE A 149 0.31 3.63 7.83
C ILE A 149 1.08 3.27 6.57
N ASP A 150 1.90 4.18 6.10
CA ASP A 150 2.75 4.01 4.94
C ASP A 150 4.21 3.94 5.37
N ILE A 151 4.88 2.82 5.07
CA ILE A 151 6.29 2.57 5.31
C ILE A 151 7.08 2.34 4.02
N ASP A 152 6.49 2.69 2.88
CA ASP A 152 7.19 2.85 1.61
C ASP A 152 8.22 3.98 1.75
N ALA A 153 9.32 3.89 1.02
CA ALA A 153 10.35 4.93 1.06
C ALA A 153 9.90 6.28 0.48
N HIS A 154 8.84 6.27 -0.32
CA HIS A 154 8.28 7.46 -0.95
C HIS A 154 7.03 7.93 -0.19
N HIS A 155 6.83 9.25 -0.12
CA HIS A 155 5.62 9.81 0.48
C HIS A 155 4.36 9.39 -0.28
N GLY A 156 3.34 8.86 0.41
CA GLY A 156 2.06 8.47 -0.17
C GLY A 156 1.16 9.66 -0.50
N ASP A 157 1.63 10.54 -1.37
CA ASP A 157 1.00 11.83 -1.71
C ASP A 157 -0.40 11.67 -2.31
N GLY A 158 -0.62 10.66 -3.12
CA GLY A 158 -1.93 10.38 -3.71
C GLY A 158 -2.96 9.95 -2.67
N VAL A 159 -2.59 9.06 -1.75
CA VAL A 159 -3.48 8.66 -0.64
C VAL A 159 -3.79 9.87 0.23
N GLU A 160 -2.77 10.66 0.62
CA GLU A 160 -2.97 11.89 1.38
C GLU A 160 -3.95 12.84 0.68
N ASN A 161 -3.70 13.15 -0.59
CA ASN A 161 -4.53 14.10 -1.36
C ASN A 161 -5.98 13.63 -1.51
N LEU A 162 -6.20 12.34 -1.76
CA LEU A 162 -7.52 11.79 -2.03
C LEU A 162 -8.36 11.53 -0.77
N THR A 163 -7.71 11.47 0.41
CA THR A 163 -8.41 11.13 1.66
C THR A 163 -8.43 12.26 2.69
N ARG A 164 -7.63 13.32 2.52
CA ARG A 164 -7.42 14.38 3.51
C ARG A 164 -8.70 15.11 3.97
N ASP A 165 -9.74 15.15 3.15
CA ASP A 165 -11.02 15.80 3.50
C ASP A 165 -12.00 14.82 4.17
N ASN A 166 -11.59 13.57 4.40
CA ASN A 166 -12.40 12.57 5.08
C ASN A 166 -12.01 12.45 6.56
N PRO A 167 -12.82 12.95 7.51
CA PRO A 167 -12.48 12.94 8.93
C PRO A 167 -12.39 11.53 9.53
N ASN A 168 -12.89 10.50 8.83
CA ASN A 168 -12.79 9.10 9.23
C ASN A 168 -11.58 8.37 8.64
N VAL A 169 -10.67 9.09 7.98
CA VAL A 169 -9.39 8.56 7.51
C VAL A 169 -8.26 9.28 8.21
N LEU A 170 -7.28 8.53 8.69
CA LEU A 170 -6.00 9.02 9.17
C LEU A 170 -4.91 8.47 8.27
N THR A 171 -4.03 9.33 7.77
CA THR A 171 -2.81 8.94 7.05
C THR A 171 -1.57 9.27 7.86
N PHE A 172 -0.61 8.34 7.85
CA PHE A 172 0.72 8.55 8.43
C PHE A 172 1.76 7.94 7.49
N SER A 173 2.66 8.76 6.98
CA SER A 173 3.72 8.31 6.06
C SER A 173 5.10 8.49 6.67
N ILE A 174 5.90 7.41 6.67
CA ILE A 174 7.33 7.42 7.02
C ILE A 174 8.11 7.28 5.71
N HIS A 175 8.82 8.32 5.30
CA HIS A 175 9.43 8.36 3.97
C HIS A 175 10.75 9.12 3.95
N GLU A 176 11.57 8.88 2.94
CA GLU A 176 12.81 9.60 2.73
C GLU A 176 12.53 11.04 2.25
N GLN A 177 13.10 12.01 2.94
CA GLN A 177 12.98 13.42 2.58
C GLN A 177 13.83 13.77 1.36
N GLY A 178 13.25 14.50 0.42
CA GLY A 178 13.97 15.07 -0.71
C GLY A 178 14.06 14.19 -1.96
N ILE A 179 13.47 12.99 -1.92
CA ILE A 179 13.25 12.15 -3.10
C ILE A 179 11.84 12.39 -3.69
N PHE A 180 11.50 11.70 -4.78
CA PHE A 180 10.14 11.71 -5.32
C PHE A 180 9.11 11.35 -4.23
N PRO A 181 7.92 11.97 -4.18
CA PRO A 181 7.44 13.08 -5.00
C PRO A 181 7.85 14.47 -4.46
N GLY A 182 8.66 14.56 -3.39
CA GLY A 182 9.12 15.81 -2.80
C GLY A 182 8.13 16.50 -1.85
N THR A 183 7.08 15.79 -1.45
CA THR A 183 6.00 16.25 -0.56
C THR A 183 6.10 15.61 0.84
N GLY A 184 5.09 15.78 1.70
CA GLY A 184 5.06 15.15 3.03
C GLY A 184 6.02 15.74 4.06
N ASN A 185 6.37 17.03 3.95
CA ASN A 185 7.36 17.65 4.83
C ASN A 185 6.79 18.13 6.17
N ALA A 186 5.48 18.09 6.37
CA ALA A 186 4.82 18.58 7.57
C ALA A 186 3.50 17.83 7.84
N ASP A 187 3.09 17.81 9.10
CA ASP A 187 1.76 17.34 9.49
C ASP A 187 0.67 18.36 9.11
N VAL A 188 -0.55 17.86 8.90
CA VAL A 188 -1.79 18.65 8.81
C VAL A 188 -2.82 17.99 9.75
N PRO A 189 -2.67 18.16 11.07
CA PRO A 189 -3.45 17.41 12.07
C PRO A 189 -4.96 17.65 11.99
N GLU A 190 -5.39 18.84 11.54
CA GLU A 190 -6.80 19.17 11.30
C GLU A 190 -7.47 18.29 10.25
N ASN A 191 -6.67 17.67 9.38
CA ASN A 191 -7.10 16.71 8.36
C ASN A 191 -6.72 15.26 8.70
N ASN A 192 -6.24 14.96 9.91
CA ASN A 192 -5.68 13.67 10.32
C ASN A 192 -4.52 13.18 9.42
N VAL A 193 -3.72 14.11 8.90
CA VAL A 193 -2.56 13.84 8.05
C VAL A 193 -1.29 14.03 8.87
N PHE A 194 -0.45 12.99 8.91
CA PHE A 194 0.80 13.00 9.64
C PHE A 194 1.94 12.49 8.77
N ASN A 195 3.09 13.14 8.87
CA ASN A 195 4.27 12.86 8.08
C ASN A 195 5.51 12.69 8.97
N PHE A 196 6.33 11.73 8.67
CA PHE A 196 7.60 11.49 9.35
C PHE A 196 8.73 11.40 8.31
N PRO A 197 9.16 12.55 7.75
CA PRO A 197 10.22 12.59 6.76
C PRO A 197 11.56 12.21 7.39
N LEU A 198 12.26 11.27 6.76
CA LEU A 198 13.56 10.78 7.20
C LEU A 198 14.69 11.51 6.50
N ASN A 199 15.65 11.97 7.28
CA ASN A 199 16.82 12.69 6.80
C ASN A 199 18.07 12.14 7.47
N ALA A 200 19.12 11.88 6.68
CA ALA A 200 20.37 11.30 7.17
C ALA A 200 21.02 12.10 8.32
N ALA A 201 20.87 13.43 8.32
CA ALA A 201 21.49 14.30 9.31
C ALA A 201 20.72 14.38 10.64
N THR A 202 19.39 14.13 10.64
CA THR A 202 18.54 14.39 11.82
C THR A 202 17.88 13.15 12.38
N THR A 203 17.34 12.27 11.54
CA THR A 203 16.60 11.07 11.96
C THR A 203 17.40 9.78 11.76
N GLY A 204 18.40 9.80 10.88
CA GLY A 204 18.99 8.59 10.31
C GLY A 204 18.09 7.98 9.24
N LEU A 205 18.59 6.93 8.58
CA LEU A 205 17.91 6.25 7.45
C LEU A 205 17.72 4.74 7.68
N GLY A 206 18.15 4.21 8.83
CA GLY A 206 18.11 2.78 9.15
C GLY A 206 16.89 2.37 9.97
N ASP A 207 16.88 1.12 10.44
CA ASP A 207 15.80 0.50 11.20
C ASP A 207 15.34 1.33 12.41
N SER A 208 16.28 1.98 13.12
CA SER A 208 15.94 2.83 14.24
C SER A 208 15.08 4.03 13.87
N ALA A 209 15.25 4.57 12.67
CA ALA A 209 14.44 5.67 12.15
C ALA A 209 13.02 5.18 11.76
N LEU A 210 12.92 4.03 11.12
CA LEU A 210 11.63 3.37 10.85
C LEU A 210 10.86 3.14 12.15
N LEU A 211 11.50 2.52 13.14
CA LEU A 211 10.87 2.23 14.44
C LEU A 211 10.49 3.50 15.22
N ALA A 212 11.26 4.58 15.09
CA ALA A 212 10.88 5.88 15.65
C ALA A 212 9.58 6.41 15.02
N GLY A 213 9.42 6.27 13.70
CA GLY A 213 8.18 6.62 12.99
C GLY A 213 7.00 5.76 13.46
N ILE A 214 7.18 4.44 13.57
CA ILE A 214 6.15 3.52 14.10
C ILE A 214 5.75 3.90 15.53
N ASN A 215 6.73 4.19 16.39
CA ASN A 215 6.46 4.61 17.77
C ASN A 215 5.72 5.95 17.85
N ARG A 216 5.91 6.84 16.88
CA ARG A 216 5.13 8.08 16.76
C ARG A 216 3.70 7.83 16.25
N PHE A 217 3.53 6.93 15.28
CA PHE A 217 2.23 6.57 14.72
C PHE A 217 1.28 5.96 15.77
N ILE A 218 1.76 4.99 16.55
CA ILE A 218 0.92 4.19 17.45
C ILE A 218 0.03 5.04 18.39
N PRO A 219 0.54 6.02 19.16
CA PRO A 219 -0.31 6.83 20.03
C PRO A 219 -1.30 7.70 19.24
N ILE A 220 -0.93 8.22 18.07
CA ILE A 220 -1.80 9.02 17.21
C ILE A 220 -2.98 8.17 16.71
N ALA A 221 -2.68 6.99 16.16
CA ALA A 221 -3.71 6.09 15.66
C ALA A 221 -4.60 5.53 16.78
N ARG A 222 -4.04 5.25 17.97
CA ARG A 222 -4.85 4.84 19.12
C ARG A 222 -5.82 5.93 19.58
N ALA A 223 -5.42 7.19 19.53
CA ALA A 223 -6.31 8.31 19.82
C ALA A 223 -7.40 8.47 18.76
N PHE A 224 -7.10 8.18 17.52
CA PHE A 224 -8.06 8.16 16.40
C PHE A 224 -9.06 6.99 16.51
N GLN A 225 -8.70 5.86 17.13
CA GLN A 225 -9.51 4.65 17.30
C GLN A 225 -9.97 4.05 15.96
N PRO A 226 -9.05 3.56 15.10
CA PRO A 226 -9.42 3.00 13.83
C PRO A 226 -10.13 1.65 13.97
N ASP A 227 -11.16 1.43 13.16
CA ASP A 227 -11.82 0.14 12.99
C ASP A 227 -11.04 -0.77 12.03
N LEU A 228 -10.30 -0.19 11.09
CA LEU A 228 -9.44 -0.87 10.13
C LEU A 228 -8.05 -0.21 10.09
N LEU A 229 -7.02 -1.04 9.94
CA LEU A 229 -5.64 -0.59 9.72
C LEU A 229 -5.17 -1.02 8.34
N PHE A 230 -4.88 -0.06 7.46
CA PHE A 230 -4.25 -0.32 6.17
C PHE A 230 -2.75 -0.07 6.29
N ILE A 231 -1.95 -0.97 5.71
CA ILE A 231 -0.49 -0.95 5.81
C ILE A 231 0.08 -0.95 4.39
N THR A 232 0.64 0.17 3.98
CA THR A 232 1.45 0.29 2.77
C THR A 232 2.85 -0.21 3.11
N SER A 233 3.19 -1.42 2.64
CA SER A 233 4.42 -2.12 3.00
C SER A 233 5.43 -2.10 1.85
N GLY A 234 5.78 -0.89 1.38
CA GLY A 234 6.85 -0.75 0.39
C GLY A 234 8.17 -1.31 0.91
N ALA A 235 8.80 -2.14 0.08
CA ALA A 235 10.08 -2.77 0.41
C ALA A 235 11.29 -1.99 -0.10
N ASP A 236 11.05 -0.83 -0.70
CA ASP A 236 12.06 0.03 -1.30
C ASP A 236 12.89 0.83 -0.29
N GLY A 237 12.54 0.77 1.00
CA GLY A 237 13.42 1.23 2.07
C GLY A 237 14.58 0.29 2.40
N LEU A 238 14.68 -0.91 1.77
CA LEU A 238 15.82 -1.80 1.95
C LEU A 238 17.13 -1.15 1.52
N ALA A 239 18.21 -1.43 2.26
CA ALA A 239 19.53 -0.86 2.03
C ALA A 239 20.08 -1.08 0.60
N ASP A 240 19.68 -2.16 -0.07
CA ASP A 240 20.11 -2.51 -1.42
C ASP A 240 19.12 -2.10 -2.51
N ASP A 241 18.00 -1.44 -2.18
CA ASP A 241 17.02 -1.01 -3.18
C ASP A 241 17.60 0.11 -4.05
N PRO A 242 17.45 0.02 -5.38
CA PRO A 242 18.12 0.94 -6.31
C PRO A 242 17.50 2.35 -6.36
N LEU A 243 16.30 2.58 -5.80
CA LEU A 243 15.58 3.84 -5.98
C LEU A 243 15.64 4.79 -4.76
N THR A 244 16.19 4.34 -3.63
CA THR A 244 16.20 5.12 -2.39
C THR A 244 17.55 5.03 -1.67
N HIS A 245 17.73 5.82 -0.61
CA HIS A 245 18.95 5.80 0.21
C HIS A 245 18.67 5.27 1.62
N LEU A 246 17.47 4.81 1.91
CA LEU A 246 17.12 4.21 3.19
C LEU A 246 17.97 2.95 3.41
N GLN A 247 18.17 2.60 4.68
CA GLN A 247 19.05 1.53 5.11
C GLN A 247 18.30 0.54 6.01
N TYR A 248 17.05 0.25 5.66
CA TYR A 248 16.28 -0.74 6.41
C TYR A 248 16.77 -2.15 6.12
N THR A 249 16.55 -3.01 7.10
CA THR A 249 16.75 -4.46 6.96
C THR A 249 15.41 -5.18 6.94
N VAL A 250 15.38 -6.43 6.46
CA VAL A 250 14.20 -7.30 6.58
C VAL A 250 13.78 -7.44 8.06
N GLY A 251 14.78 -7.49 8.97
CA GLY A 251 14.53 -7.52 10.41
C GLY A 251 13.87 -6.25 10.95
N GLY A 252 14.24 -5.07 10.45
CA GLY A 252 13.62 -3.79 10.79
C GLY A 252 12.15 -3.73 10.37
N TYR A 253 11.85 -4.18 9.15
CA TYR A 253 10.46 -4.30 8.67
C TYR A 253 9.64 -5.29 9.51
N ALA A 254 10.23 -6.44 9.85
CA ALA A 254 9.57 -7.41 10.72
C ALA A 254 9.27 -6.83 12.11
N GLU A 255 10.20 -6.10 12.71
CA GLU A 255 10.00 -5.45 14.01
C GLU A 255 8.91 -4.37 13.93
N ALA A 256 8.91 -3.53 12.89
CA ALA A 256 7.87 -2.53 12.65
C ALA A 256 6.47 -3.19 12.56
N ALA A 257 6.35 -4.26 11.79
CA ALA A 257 5.11 -5.03 11.66
C ALA A 257 4.68 -5.67 13.00
N ARG A 258 5.63 -6.18 13.78
CA ARG A 258 5.38 -6.77 15.10
C ARG A 258 4.83 -5.73 16.08
N GLU A 259 5.39 -4.53 16.10
CA GLU A 259 4.89 -3.44 16.95
C GLU A 259 3.47 -2.99 16.53
N LEU A 260 3.19 -2.90 15.22
CA LEU A 260 1.85 -2.65 14.71
C LEU A 260 0.86 -3.77 15.10
N ALA A 261 1.27 -5.05 14.94
CA ALA A 261 0.44 -6.19 15.32
C ALA A 261 0.08 -6.21 16.80
N LYS A 262 1.03 -5.89 17.68
CA LYS A 262 0.80 -5.76 19.13
C LYS A 262 -0.09 -4.56 19.47
N ALA A 263 0.19 -3.40 18.87
CA ALA A 263 -0.53 -2.16 19.18
C ALA A 263 -2.01 -2.22 18.77
N PHE A 264 -2.31 -2.94 17.70
CA PHE A 264 -3.62 -3.09 17.06
C PHE A 264 -4.02 -4.57 16.94
N ALA A 265 -3.87 -5.33 18.03
CA ALA A 265 -4.06 -6.80 18.04
C ALA A 265 -5.44 -7.24 17.52
N TYR A 266 -6.47 -6.47 17.81
CA TYR A 266 -7.87 -6.77 17.47
C TYR A 266 -8.41 -5.99 16.27
N THR A 267 -7.66 -5.03 15.76
CA THR A 267 -8.05 -4.24 14.57
C THR A 267 -7.74 -5.06 13.32
N PRO A 268 -8.72 -5.35 12.45
CA PRO A 268 -8.48 -6.00 11.17
C PRO A 268 -7.53 -5.20 10.29
N LYS A 269 -6.68 -5.90 9.52
CA LYS A 269 -5.57 -5.30 8.77
C LYS A 269 -5.63 -5.65 7.30
N LEU A 270 -5.41 -4.63 6.45
CA LEU A 270 -5.18 -4.80 5.03
C LEU A 270 -3.73 -4.41 4.71
N MET A 271 -2.96 -5.36 4.19
CA MET A 271 -1.57 -5.14 3.79
C MET A 271 -1.46 -5.06 2.27
N GLY A 272 -0.87 -3.97 1.77
CA GLY A 272 -0.47 -3.77 0.38
C GLY A 272 1.04 -3.75 0.22
N GLY A 273 1.55 -4.25 -0.91
CA GLY A 273 2.99 -4.38 -1.13
C GLY A 273 3.70 -3.09 -1.54
N ALA A 274 3.01 -2.18 -2.24
CA ALA A 274 3.56 -0.90 -2.73
C ALA A 274 4.89 -1.02 -3.51
N GLY A 275 5.89 -0.17 -3.19
CA GLY A 275 7.22 -0.18 -3.79
C GLY A 275 8.07 -1.40 -3.42
N GLY A 276 9.29 -1.43 -3.94
CA GLY A 276 10.25 -2.52 -3.78
C GLY A 276 10.70 -3.06 -5.13
N TYR A 277 11.99 -2.90 -5.40
CA TYR A 277 12.55 -3.04 -6.75
C TYR A 277 13.67 -4.09 -6.82
N LEU A 278 13.65 -5.00 -5.85
CA LEU A 278 14.48 -6.21 -5.80
C LEU A 278 13.59 -7.46 -5.97
N PRO A 279 13.04 -7.71 -7.18
CA PRO A 279 11.95 -8.67 -7.39
C PRO A 279 12.32 -10.12 -7.11
N ASP A 280 13.59 -10.47 -7.20
CA ASP A 280 14.09 -11.84 -7.06
C ASP A 280 14.74 -12.10 -5.68
N SER A 281 14.75 -11.09 -4.78
CA SER A 281 15.42 -11.19 -3.47
C SER A 281 14.64 -10.39 -2.39
N GLY A 282 15.17 -9.24 -1.99
CA GLY A 282 14.73 -8.49 -0.82
C GLY A 282 13.25 -8.10 -0.78
N THR A 283 12.64 -7.69 -1.92
CA THR A 283 11.22 -7.29 -1.93
C THR A 283 10.27 -8.40 -1.46
N PRO A 284 10.33 -9.63 -2.01
CA PRO A 284 9.52 -10.76 -1.52
C PRO A 284 9.78 -11.12 -0.06
N GLU A 285 11.04 -11.01 0.38
CA GLU A 285 11.45 -11.33 1.76
C GLU A 285 10.86 -10.34 2.77
N VAL A 286 10.87 -9.03 2.46
CA VAL A 286 10.22 -8.01 3.28
C VAL A 286 8.73 -8.28 3.40
N TRP A 287 8.04 -8.49 2.28
CA TRP A 287 6.61 -8.77 2.29
C TRP A 287 6.26 -10.01 3.11
N ALA A 288 7.06 -11.09 2.99
CA ALA A 288 6.86 -12.29 3.78
C ALA A 288 7.11 -12.07 5.28
N ALA A 289 8.14 -11.29 5.63
CA ALA A 289 8.44 -10.96 7.02
C ALA A 289 7.32 -10.12 7.65
N VAL A 290 6.85 -9.06 6.94
CA VAL A 290 5.74 -8.23 7.41
C VAL A 290 4.45 -9.04 7.55
N ALA A 291 4.06 -9.80 6.52
CA ALA A 291 2.88 -10.66 6.55
C ALA A 291 2.93 -11.67 7.70
N GLY A 292 4.10 -12.29 7.94
CA GLY A 292 4.32 -13.24 9.03
C GLY A 292 4.08 -12.62 10.41
N GLU A 293 4.57 -11.41 10.67
CA GLU A 293 4.36 -10.74 11.96
C GLU A 293 2.92 -10.23 12.15
N LEU A 294 2.26 -9.75 11.09
CA LEU A 294 0.85 -9.31 11.16
C LEU A 294 -0.11 -10.49 11.41
N SER A 295 0.27 -11.70 11.01
CA SER A 295 -0.52 -12.92 11.10
C SER A 295 -0.43 -13.65 12.46
N ARG A 296 0.44 -13.21 13.35
CA ARG A 296 0.65 -13.81 14.71
C ARG A 296 -0.38 -13.43 15.77
#